data_aa0b23dfa11010ebe2808f9c727e21af
#
_entry.id   aa0b23dfa11010ebe2808f9c727e21af
#
_cell.length_a   1.000
_cell.length_b   1.000
_cell.length_c   1.000
_cell.angle_alpha   90.00
_cell.angle_beta   90.00
_cell.angle_gamma   90.00
#
_symmetry.space_group_name_H-M   'P 1'
#
loop_
_entity.id
_entity.type
_entity.pdbx_description
1 polymer ?
#
loop_
_entity_poly.entity_id
_entity_poly.type
_entity_poly.pdbx_seq_one_letter_code
_entity_poly.pdbx_strand_id
1 'polypeptide(L)'
;MTAKGNGNVDAVKTGNEPVASRESSPPHFNTAIERAVAGAVLQAADPTRRRLLAQLGAVALTVLIADVFPLSRLVAFAEESGGKPEKKDLSIGFIPITCATPIIMAEPLGFYKKYGLNASVKRAAGWAMIRDWAINGEVDAAHMLTPMPLAISLGVGSVPKPFYMPAVENINGQAITLHIKHKNVKTAADMKGFRFCVPFDFSMHNYLLRYYLAEGGVHPDKDVQIRVVPPPEMVANLKAGNVDGYLAPDPFNQRAVYENAGFIFKLSKEIWDRHPCCAFTVSQEFATKYPNTFHALFRAIVDATHYASDPAHRKEIAAAIAPTNYLNQPVTVLEQVLTGTYADGLGSIKKEPSRIDFDPYPWHSMAIWILTQMKRWGHLKGEVNYKSVAEQVYRAADCDRIAKELGYPTHQATTMKHVIMGKEFDPSNPEAYVKGFPIHSMA
;
A
#
# COMPACT_ATOMS: atom_id res chain seq x y z
N MET A 1 -85.66 -1.03 2.70
CA MET A 1 -86.38 -0.49 1.52
C MET A 1 -85.39 -0.49 0.41
N THR A 2 -85.40 -1.51 -0.48
CA THR A 2 -85.94 -1.56 -1.84
C THR A 2 -85.25 -0.59 -2.77
N ALA A 3 -84.71 -0.95 -3.94
CA ALA A 3 -84.95 -1.99 -4.94
C ALA A 3 -83.82 -1.96 -5.95
N LYS A 4 -83.37 -3.07 -6.40
CA LYS A 4 -83.56 -3.75 -7.71
C LYS A 4 -83.47 -2.87 -8.96
N GLY A 5 -82.55 -3.23 -9.86
CA GLY A 5 -82.60 -2.91 -11.27
C GLY A 5 -81.63 -3.80 -12.03
N ASN A 6 -82.23 -4.80 -12.71
CA ASN A 6 -81.58 -5.71 -13.67
C ASN A 6 -81.29 -5.01 -15.00
N GLY A 7 -80.26 -5.45 -15.71
CA GLY A 7 -80.05 -5.15 -17.13
C GLY A 7 -79.00 -6.07 -17.71
N ASN A 8 -79.44 -6.90 -18.59
CA ASN A 8 -78.90 -8.12 -19.13
C ASN A 8 -78.01 -7.85 -20.40
N VAL A 9 -77.02 -8.73 -20.61
CA VAL A 9 -76.49 -9.34 -21.86
C VAL A 9 -75.78 -8.43 -22.86
N ASP A 10 -74.47 -8.70 -23.13
CA ASP A 10 -74.10 -9.43 -24.33
C ASP A 10 -72.68 -9.99 -24.26
N ALA A 11 -72.53 -11.23 -24.66
CA ALA A 11 -71.32 -11.99 -24.71
C ALA A 11 -70.52 -11.64 -25.98
N VAL A 12 -69.27 -11.18 -25.84
CA VAL A 12 -68.30 -11.20 -26.94
C VAL A 12 -67.17 -12.14 -26.51
N LYS A 13 -67.06 -13.25 -27.23
CA LYS A 13 -65.94 -14.19 -27.22
C LYS A 13 -64.67 -13.46 -27.73
N THR A 14 -63.66 -13.38 -26.95
CA THR A 14 -62.30 -13.14 -27.42
C THR A 14 -61.39 -14.22 -26.84
N GLY A 15 -60.65 -14.84 -27.77
CA GLY A 15 -59.82 -16.00 -27.50
C GLY A 15 -58.68 -15.76 -26.51
N ASN A 16 -58.53 -16.70 -25.62
CA ASN A 16 -57.32 -16.88 -24.82
C ASN A 16 -56.18 -17.39 -25.71
N GLU A 17 -55.28 -16.51 -26.11
CA GLU A 17 -53.91 -16.93 -26.44
C GLU A 17 -53.08 -16.86 -25.15
N PRO A 18 -52.25 -17.87 -24.86
CA PRO A 18 -51.38 -17.84 -23.70
C PRO A 18 -50.27 -16.82 -23.93
N VAL A 19 -50.20 -15.78 -23.12
CA VAL A 19 -49.06 -14.88 -23.05
C VAL A 19 -47.87 -15.72 -22.61
N ALA A 20 -47.03 -16.09 -23.56
CA ALA A 20 -45.74 -16.67 -23.30
C ALA A 20 -44.94 -15.70 -22.39
N SER A 21 -44.60 -16.15 -21.21
CA SER A 21 -43.65 -15.52 -20.34
C SER A 21 -42.33 -15.39 -21.07
N ARG A 22 -42.01 -14.19 -21.55
CA ARG A 22 -40.67 -13.85 -21.99
C ARG A 22 -39.79 -13.92 -20.76
N GLU A 23 -39.11 -15.04 -20.54
CA GLU A 23 -37.90 -15.09 -19.75
C GLU A 23 -36.95 -14.07 -20.40
N SER A 24 -36.76 -12.94 -19.72
CA SER A 24 -35.74 -11.98 -20.11
C SER A 24 -34.39 -12.66 -19.90
N SER A 25 -33.74 -13.05 -20.99
CA SER A 25 -32.35 -13.44 -20.96
C SER A 25 -31.55 -12.37 -20.19
N PRO A 26 -30.64 -12.74 -19.32
CA PRO A 26 -29.84 -11.76 -18.61
C PRO A 26 -29.11 -10.87 -19.62
N PRO A 27 -29.01 -9.57 -19.37
CA PRO A 27 -28.36 -8.65 -20.29
C PRO A 27 -26.93 -9.12 -20.57
N HIS A 28 -26.63 -9.37 -21.84
CA HIS A 28 -25.26 -9.65 -22.29
C HIS A 28 -24.47 -8.35 -22.26
N PHE A 29 -23.65 -8.17 -21.23
CA PHE A 29 -22.71 -7.07 -21.14
C PHE A 29 -21.53 -7.33 -22.10
N ASN A 30 -21.41 -6.55 -23.14
CA ASN A 30 -20.41 -6.72 -24.19
C ASN A 30 -19.03 -6.19 -23.83
N THR A 31 -18.91 -5.38 -22.77
CA THR A 31 -17.65 -4.84 -22.27
C THR A 31 -17.49 -5.09 -20.76
N ALA A 32 -16.27 -5.20 -20.31
CA ALA A 32 -15.98 -5.35 -18.90
C ALA A 32 -16.34 -4.09 -18.08
N ILE A 33 -16.37 -2.91 -18.74
CA ILE A 33 -16.82 -1.66 -18.13
C ILE A 33 -18.30 -1.75 -17.78
N GLU A 34 -19.15 -2.27 -18.68
CA GLU A 34 -20.58 -2.46 -18.41
C GLU A 34 -20.80 -3.45 -17.27
N ARG A 35 -19.98 -4.52 -17.19
CA ARG A 35 -20.00 -5.48 -16.08
C ARG A 35 -19.52 -4.87 -14.76
N ALA A 36 -18.51 -4.00 -14.80
CA ALA A 36 -18.01 -3.28 -13.62
C ALA A 36 -19.03 -2.27 -13.11
N VAL A 37 -19.66 -1.52 -13.99
CA VAL A 37 -20.72 -0.56 -13.65
C VAL A 37 -21.96 -1.31 -13.12
N ALA A 38 -22.35 -2.41 -13.75
CA ALA A 38 -23.43 -3.25 -13.25
C ALA A 38 -23.11 -3.83 -11.86
N GLY A 39 -21.87 -4.27 -11.63
CA GLY A 39 -21.39 -4.73 -10.32
C GLY A 39 -21.44 -3.63 -9.26
N ALA A 40 -20.99 -2.42 -9.57
CA ALA A 40 -21.02 -1.28 -8.65
C ALA A 40 -22.44 -0.81 -8.34
N VAL A 41 -23.31 -0.77 -9.32
CA VAL A 41 -24.74 -0.42 -9.14
C VAL A 41 -25.47 -1.47 -8.31
N LEU A 42 -25.11 -2.74 -8.45
CA LEU A 42 -25.67 -3.84 -7.67
C LEU A 42 -25.20 -3.83 -6.21
N GLN A 43 -24.04 -3.25 -5.89
CA GLN A 43 -23.52 -3.16 -4.52
C GLN A 43 -24.26 -2.14 -3.65
N ALA A 44 -24.85 -1.11 -4.23
CA ALA A 44 -25.34 0.04 -3.46
C ALA A 44 -26.66 -0.19 -2.69
N ALA A 45 -27.39 -1.28 -2.93
CA ALA A 45 -28.78 -1.35 -2.46
C ALA A 45 -29.25 -2.59 -1.66
N ASP A 46 -28.51 -3.72 -1.57
CA ASP A 46 -29.06 -4.96 -0.97
C ASP A 46 -28.03 -5.87 -0.28
N PRO A 47 -28.24 -6.29 1.01
CA PRO A 47 -27.34 -7.21 1.73
C PRO A 47 -27.22 -8.62 1.10
N THR A 48 -28.26 -9.09 0.40
CA THR A 48 -28.28 -10.40 -0.26
C THR A 48 -27.32 -10.41 -1.45
N ARG A 49 -27.17 -9.28 -2.10
CA ARG A 49 -26.25 -9.06 -3.24
C ARG A 49 -24.79 -9.00 -2.80
N ARG A 50 -24.50 -8.56 -1.56
CA ARG A 50 -23.15 -8.67 -0.97
C ARG A 50 -22.67 -10.11 -0.86
N ARG A 51 -23.55 -11.05 -0.53
CA ARG A 51 -23.22 -12.49 -0.48
C ARG A 51 -22.95 -13.07 -1.87
N LEU A 52 -23.72 -12.67 -2.88
CA LEU A 52 -23.52 -13.12 -4.26
C LEU A 52 -22.17 -12.63 -4.83
N LEU A 53 -21.81 -11.37 -4.55
CA LEU A 53 -20.54 -10.78 -4.96
C LEU A 53 -19.34 -11.37 -4.22
N ALA A 54 -19.50 -11.74 -2.96
CA ALA A 54 -18.48 -12.48 -2.20
C ALA A 54 -18.28 -13.91 -2.76
N GLN A 55 -19.30 -14.51 -3.38
CA GLN A 55 -19.23 -15.82 -4.03
C GLN A 55 -18.68 -15.78 -5.46
N LEU A 56 -18.83 -14.66 -6.17
CA LEU A 56 -18.24 -14.47 -7.50
C LEU A 56 -16.71 -14.29 -7.49
N GLY A 57 -16.14 -14.12 -6.31
CA GLY A 57 -14.72 -14.30 -6.02
C GLY A 57 -13.77 -13.35 -6.72
N ALA A 58 -12.54 -13.37 -6.27
CA ALA A 58 -11.40 -12.60 -6.77
C ALA A 58 -11.12 -12.74 -8.29
N VAL A 59 -11.56 -13.83 -8.92
CA VAL A 59 -11.44 -14.06 -10.37
C VAL A 59 -12.16 -12.99 -11.20
N ALA A 60 -13.38 -12.63 -10.81
CA ALA A 60 -14.13 -11.57 -11.48
C ALA A 60 -13.46 -10.20 -11.29
N LEU A 61 -12.84 -9.99 -10.12
CA LEU A 61 -12.16 -8.71 -9.81
C LEU A 61 -10.85 -8.56 -10.59
N THR A 62 -10.09 -9.65 -10.76
CA THR A 62 -8.81 -9.62 -11.51
C THR A 62 -9.06 -9.39 -13.02
N VAL A 63 -10.12 -9.99 -13.57
CA VAL A 63 -10.57 -9.72 -14.94
C VAL A 63 -11.07 -8.28 -15.08
N LEU A 64 -11.78 -7.76 -14.09
CA LEU A 64 -12.27 -6.38 -14.05
C LEU A 64 -11.14 -5.34 -14.09
N ILE A 65 -10.04 -5.56 -13.37
CA ILE A 65 -8.91 -4.63 -13.39
C ILE A 65 -8.20 -4.65 -14.75
N ALA A 66 -7.98 -5.82 -15.32
CA ALA A 66 -7.34 -5.93 -16.64
C ALA A 66 -8.10 -5.20 -17.75
N ASP A 67 -9.43 -5.15 -17.66
CA ASP A 67 -10.29 -4.53 -18.67
C ASP A 67 -10.65 -3.06 -18.36
N VAL A 68 -10.57 -2.62 -17.10
CA VAL A 68 -10.84 -1.23 -16.69
C VAL A 68 -9.66 -0.30 -17.02
N PHE A 69 -8.46 -0.86 -17.24
CA PHE A 69 -7.25 -0.12 -17.60
C PHE A 69 -6.81 -0.46 -19.04
N PRO A 70 -7.41 0.09 -20.09
CA PRO A 70 -6.90 -0.15 -21.43
C PRO A 70 -5.49 0.44 -21.57
N LEU A 71 -4.54 -0.43 -21.93
CA LEU A 71 -3.14 -0.08 -22.18
C LEU A 71 -2.97 1.13 -23.13
N SER A 72 -3.90 1.35 -24.05
CA SER A 72 -3.91 2.48 -24.97
C SER A 72 -4.02 3.86 -24.27
N ARG A 73 -4.68 3.95 -23.10
CA ARG A 73 -4.72 5.20 -22.32
C ARG A 73 -3.46 5.46 -21.52
N LEU A 74 -2.63 4.42 -21.30
CA LEU A 74 -1.33 4.55 -20.60
C LEU A 74 -0.28 5.24 -21.48
N VAL A 75 -0.35 5.03 -22.79
CA VAL A 75 0.58 5.64 -23.78
C VAL A 75 0.27 7.14 -23.97
N ALA A 76 -1.00 7.53 -23.97
CA ALA A 76 -1.41 8.94 -24.12
C ALA A 76 -0.90 9.85 -22.97
N PHE A 77 -0.67 9.29 -21.80
CA PHE A 77 -0.12 10.03 -20.65
C PHE A 77 1.33 10.49 -20.86
N ALA A 78 2.09 9.82 -21.73
CA ALA A 78 3.50 10.11 -21.97
C ALA A 78 3.73 11.28 -22.95
N GLU A 79 2.76 11.60 -23.81
CA GLU A 79 2.95 12.57 -24.89
C GLU A 79 2.45 13.99 -24.57
N GLU A 80 1.58 14.18 -23.58
CA GLU A 80 0.96 15.48 -23.27
C GLU A 80 1.53 16.23 -22.07
N SER A 81 2.49 15.67 -21.33
CA SER A 81 2.97 16.26 -20.09
C SER A 81 4.13 17.25 -20.31
N GLY A 82 3.89 18.50 -20.11
CA GLY A 82 4.86 19.62 -20.23
C GLY A 82 4.20 20.99 -20.10
N GLY A 83 2.88 21.01 -19.89
CA GLY A 83 2.09 22.23 -19.68
C GLY A 83 2.16 22.76 -18.24
N LYS A 84 1.51 23.89 -18.00
CA LYS A 84 1.34 24.43 -16.65
C LYS A 84 0.41 23.53 -15.83
N PRO A 85 0.71 23.30 -14.53
CA PRO A 85 -0.19 22.55 -13.66
C PRO A 85 -1.62 23.11 -13.68
N GLU A 86 -2.61 22.23 -13.87
CA GLU A 86 -4.04 22.56 -13.89
C GLU A 86 -4.53 22.94 -12.48
N LYS A 87 -3.99 22.27 -11.46
CA LYS A 87 -4.25 22.47 -10.04
C LYS A 87 -2.91 22.68 -9.33
N LYS A 88 -2.71 23.82 -8.69
CA LYS A 88 -1.46 24.11 -7.97
C LYS A 88 -1.54 23.86 -6.47
N ASP A 89 -2.70 24.15 -5.87
CA ASP A 89 -2.93 23.97 -4.45
C ASP A 89 -3.29 22.49 -4.19
N LEU A 90 -2.36 21.77 -3.57
CA LEU A 90 -2.48 20.33 -3.34
C LEU A 90 -2.44 20.00 -1.86
N SER A 91 -3.24 19.03 -1.45
CA SER A 91 -3.19 18.38 -0.14
C SER A 91 -2.65 16.98 -0.27
N ILE A 92 -1.56 16.67 0.47
CA ILE A 92 -0.89 15.37 0.40
C ILE A 92 -0.94 14.72 1.78
N GLY A 93 -1.63 13.56 1.87
CA GLY A 93 -1.77 12.84 3.13
C GLY A 93 -0.51 12.07 3.51
N PHE A 94 -0.11 12.12 4.78
CA PHE A 94 1.04 11.35 5.28
C PHE A 94 0.85 10.82 6.70
N ILE A 95 1.58 9.76 7.04
CA ILE A 95 1.79 9.27 8.41
C ILE A 95 3.14 9.78 8.92
N PRO A 96 3.25 10.22 10.20
CA PRO A 96 4.48 10.82 10.74
C PRO A 96 5.56 9.76 11.02
N ILE A 97 6.16 9.24 9.96
CA ILE A 97 7.24 8.25 9.96
C ILE A 97 8.35 8.65 8.99
N THR A 98 9.57 8.16 9.21
CA THR A 98 10.73 8.48 8.36
C THR A 98 10.59 7.95 6.93
N CYS A 99 9.72 6.97 6.71
CA CYS A 99 9.44 6.46 5.37
C CYS A 99 8.79 7.51 4.46
N ALA A 100 8.06 8.48 5.03
CA ALA A 100 7.43 9.58 4.29
C ALA A 100 8.40 10.77 4.06
N THR A 101 9.67 10.61 4.31
CA THR A 101 10.68 11.68 4.19
C THR A 101 10.59 12.45 2.86
N PRO A 102 10.53 11.81 1.67
CA PRO A 102 10.47 12.56 0.41
C PRO A 102 9.24 13.46 0.30
N ILE A 103 8.06 12.98 0.67
CA ILE A 103 6.83 13.77 0.67
C ILE A 103 6.90 14.91 1.67
N ILE A 104 7.37 14.66 2.89
CA ILE A 104 7.39 15.65 3.97
C ILE A 104 8.41 16.74 3.68
N MET A 105 9.67 16.36 3.40
CA MET A 105 10.75 17.30 3.19
C MET A 105 10.56 18.17 1.94
N ALA A 106 9.79 17.69 0.97
CA ALA A 106 9.53 18.43 -0.25
C ALA A 106 8.81 19.76 0.01
N GLU A 107 8.09 19.91 1.13
CA GLU A 107 7.46 21.16 1.53
C GLU A 107 8.51 22.14 2.10
N PRO A 108 9.21 21.89 3.22
CA PRO A 108 10.16 22.83 3.81
C PRO A 108 11.41 23.06 2.97
N LEU A 109 11.87 22.08 2.18
CA LEU A 109 13.05 22.21 1.30
C LEU A 109 12.71 22.73 -0.10
N GLY A 110 11.41 23.01 -0.38
CA GLY A 110 10.98 23.75 -1.57
C GLY A 110 10.86 22.94 -2.85
N PHE A 111 10.89 21.60 -2.81
CA PHE A 111 10.77 20.78 -4.03
C PHE A 111 9.42 20.99 -4.72
N TYR A 112 8.30 21.09 -3.99
CA TYR A 112 7.01 21.39 -4.61
C TYR A 112 7.02 22.72 -5.35
N LYS A 113 7.57 23.78 -4.73
CA LYS A 113 7.68 25.10 -5.34
C LYS A 113 8.56 25.11 -6.58
N LYS A 114 9.66 24.32 -6.58
CA LYS A 114 10.55 24.15 -7.75
C LYS A 114 9.77 23.71 -9.00
N TYR A 115 8.72 22.93 -8.84
CA TYR A 115 7.88 22.42 -9.93
C TYR A 115 6.55 23.19 -10.07
N GLY A 116 6.43 24.39 -9.49
CA GLY A 116 5.28 25.27 -9.64
C GLY A 116 4.04 24.86 -8.86
N LEU A 117 4.20 24.03 -7.83
CA LEU A 117 3.13 23.53 -6.97
C LEU A 117 3.14 24.25 -5.62
N ASN A 118 1.93 24.50 -5.09
CA ASN A 118 1.67 24.95 -3.74
C ASN A 118 1.07 23.78 -2.96
N ALA A 119 1.89 22.75 -2.67
CA ALA A 119 1.46 21.57 -1.97
C ALA A 119 1.70 21.71 -0.46
N SER A 120 0.72 21.27 0.32
CA SER A 120 0.81 21.16 1.78
C SER A 120 0.64 19.71 2.21
N VAL A 121 1.39 19.29 3.23
CA VAL A 121 1.29 17.93 3.78
C VAL A 121 0.29 17.89 4.93
N LYS A 122 -0.62 16.90 4.92
CA LYS A 122 -1.70 16.71 5.90
C LYS A 122 -1.45 15.44 6.70
N ARG A 123 -1.20 15.59 8.00
CA ARG A 123 -0.88 14.46 8.89
C ARG A 123 -2.14 13.64 9.23
N ALA A 124 -2.06 12.32 9.08
CA ALA A 124 -3.09 11.38 9.49
C ALA A 124 -2.65 10.60 10.74
N ALA A 125 -3.64 10.12 11.50
CA ALA A 125 -3.40 9.33 12.71
C ALA A 125 -3.05 7.85 12.40
N GLY A 126 -3.49 7.32 11.26
CA GLY A 126 -3.28 5.93 10.90
C GLY A 126 -3.63 5.63 9.43
N TRP A 127 -3.28 4.44 8.99
CA TRP A 127 -3.37 4.03 7.58
C TRP A 127 -4.80 3.88 7.06
N ALA A 128 -5.76 3.51 7.93
CA ALA A 128 -7.17 3.51 7.55
C ALA A 128 -7.65 4.90 7.12
N MET A 129 -7.24 5.94 7.86
CA MET A 129 -7.57 7.33 7.53
C MET A 129 -6.94 7.77 6.21
N ILE A 130 -5.66 7.44 5.95
CA ILE A 130 -4.99 7.71 4.67
C ILE A 130 -5.74 7.04 3.51
N ARG A 131 -6.09 5.76 3.66
CA ARG A 131 -6.87 5.02 2.67
C ARG A 131 -8.19 5.73 2.36
N ASP A 132 -8.94 6.07 3.39
CA ASP A 132 -10.28 6.65 3.24
C ASP A 132 -10.20 8.06 2.63
N TRP A 133 -9.26 8.90 3.08
CA TRP A 133 -9.01 10.20 2.47
C TRP A 133 -8.66 10.09 0.97
N ALA A 134 -7.79 9.16 0.61
CA ALA A 134 -7.38 8.97 -0.77
C ALA A 134 -8.51 8.40 -1.65
N ILE A 135 -9.31 7.46 -1.13
CA ILE A 135 -10.47 6.90 -1.83
C ILE A 135 -11.53 7.99 -2.06
N ASN A 136 -11.80 8.82 -1.05
CA ASN A 136 -12.83 9.85 -1.11
C ASN A 136 -12.38 11.14 -1.80
N GLY A 137 -11.09 11.27 -2.15
CA GLY A 137 -10.56 12.48 -2.77
C GLY A 137 -10.40 13.67 -1.80
N GLU A 138 -10.30 13.39 -0.49
CA GLU A 138 -10.03 14.39 0.54
C GLU A 138 -8.56 14.86 0.53
N VAL A 139 -7.70 14.10 -0.11
CA VAL A 139 -6.32 14.43 -0.45
C VAL A 139 -6.06 14.15 -1.94
N ASP A 140 -5.20 14.92 -2.56
CA ASP A 140 -4.84 14.79 -3.97
C ASP A 140 -3.85 13.67 -4.22
N ALA A 141 -2.97 13.45 -3.27
CA ALA A 141 -1.97 12.40 -3.26
C ALA A 141 -1.76 11.89 -1.83
N ALA A 142 -1.14 10.76 -1.68
CA ALA A 142 -0.91 10.17 -0.37
C ALA A 142 0.39 9.37 -0.30
N HIS A 143 1.03 9.45 0.87
CA HIS A 143 1.98 8.47 1.35
C HIS A 143 1.23 7.21 1.75
N MET A 144 1.52 6.08 1.11
CA MET A 144 0.94 4.78 1.44
C MET A 144 2.02 3.74 1.69
N LEU A 145 1.66 2.67 2.38
CA LEU A 145 2.45 1.44 2.41
C LEU A 145 2.38 0.78 1.03
N THR A 146 3.50 0.26 0.51
CA THR A 146 3.57 -0.29 -0.85
C THR A 146 2.53 -1.38 -1.18
N PRO A 147 2.02 -2.21 -0.23
CA PRO A 147 0.91 -3.11 -0.50
C PRO A 147 -0.46 -2.42 -0.64
N MET A 148 -0.66 -1.21 -0.08
CA MET A 148 -1.98 -0.57 -0.05
C MET A 148 -2.55 -0.24 -1.43
N PRO A 149 -1.81 0.39 -2.38
CA PRO A 149 -2.36 0.69 -3.70
C PRO A 149 -2.75 -0.58 -4.47
N LEU A 150 -2.05 -1.71 -4.27
CA LEU A 150 -2.44 -3.01 -4.80
C LEU A 150 -3.74 -3.49 -4.17
N ALA A 151 -3.83 -3.47 -2.83
CA ALA A 151 -5.01 -3.91 -2.09
C ALA A 151 -6.25 -3.08 -2.47
N ILE A 152 -6.14 -1.75 -2.50
CA ILE A 152 -7.25 -0.84 -2.84
C ILE A 152 -7.69 -1.06 -4.29
N SER A 153 -6.75 -1.17 -5.24
CA SER A 153 -7.08 -1.41 -6.64
C SER A 153 -7.79 -2.74 -6.86
N LEU A 154 -7.45 -3.76 -6.06
CA LEU A 154 -8.08 -5.08 -6.06
C LEU A 154 -9.35 -5.16 -5.20
N GLY A 155 -9.73 -4.11 -4.50
CA GLY A 155 -10.89 -4.12 -3.59
C GLY A 155 -10.68 -5.00 -2.33
N VAL A 156 -9.43 -5.21 -1.93
CA VAL A 156 -9.08 -5.98 -0.75
C VAL A 156 -9.06 -5.06 0.47
N GLY A 157 -9.97 -5.29 1.41
CA GLY A 157 -10.10 -4.49 2.62
C GLY A 157 -10.70 -3.09 2.43
N SER A 158 -11.17 -2.76 1.23
CA SER A 158 -11.86 -1.50 0.91
C SER A 158 -12.74 -1.67 -0.33
N VAL A 159 -13.50 -0.63 -0.68
CA VAL A 159 -14.09 -0.53 -2.01
C VAL A 159 -12.97 -0.42 -3.06
N PRO A 160 -13.10 -1.09 -4.22
CA PRO A 160 -12.09 -1.01 -5.26
C PRO A 160 -12.05 0.39 -5.86
N LYS A 161 -10.85 0.98 -5.91
CA LYS A 161 -10.56 2.21 -6.64
C LYS A 161 -9.18 2.09 -7.28
N PRO A 162 -9.03 2.36 -8.58
CA PRO A 162 -7.74 2.30 -9.25
C PRO A 162 -6.76 3.35 -8.70
N PHE A 163 -5.61 2.90 -8.24
CA PHE A 163 -4.50 3.74 -7.79
C PHE A 163 -3.24 3.48 -8.60
N TYR A 164 -2.46 4.52 -8.81
CA TYR A 164 -1.09 4.45 -9.28
C TYR A 164 -0.12 4.59 -8.11
N MET A 165 0.94 3.84 -8.17
CA MET A 165 2.15 4.00 -7.36
C MET A 165 3.30 4.40 -8.30
N PRO A 166 3.49 5.71 -8.53
CA PRO A 166 4.51 6.21 -9.43
C PRO A 166 5.92 6.05 -8.91
N ALA A 167 6.11 6.14 -7.59
CA ALA A 167 7.42 6.02 -6.97
C ALA A 167 7.36 5.30 -5.62
N VAL A 168 8.39 4.53 -5.32
CA VAL A 168 8.74 4.13 -3.95
C VAL A 168 9.33 5.35 -3.25
N GLU A 169 8.94 5.61 -2.01
CA GLU A 169 9.52 6.70 -1.23
C GLU A 169 10.78 6.26 -0.50
N ASN A 170 10.75 5.04 0.06
CA ASN A 170 11.91 4.46 0.74
C ASN A 170 11.99 2.95 0.60
N ILE A 171 13.19 2.44 0.70
CA ILE A 171 13.53 1.04 0.86
C ILE A 171 14.09 0.81 2.28
N ASN A 172 13.92 -0.42 2.83
CA ASN A 172 14.29 -0.73 4.21
C ASN A 172 13.52 0.16 5.23
N GLY A 173 14.16 0.62 6.31
CA GLY A 173 13.59 1.60 7.26
C GLY A 173 12.59 1.05 8.26
N GLN A 174 12.65 -0.26 8.53
CA GLN A 174 11.80 -0.96 9.50
C GLN A 174 12.66 -1.85 10.40
N ALA A 175 12.13 -2.23 11.55
CA ALA A 175 12.80 -3.20 12.42
C ALA A 175 11.79 -4.02 13.23
N ILE A 176 12.17 -5.24 13.60
CA ILE A 176 11.59 -5.96 14.72
C ILE A 176 12.22 -5.36 15.98
N THR A 177 11.40 -4.71 16.77
CA THR A 177 11.78 -4.16 18.08
C THR A 177 11.08 -4.96 19.15
N LEU A 178 11.85 -5.43 20.14
CA LEU A 178 11.33 -6.22 21.26
C LEU A 178 11.40 -5.40 22.55
N HIS A 179 10.46 -5.67 23.46
CA HIS A 179 10.50 -5.13 24.82
C HIS A 179 11.79 -5.57 25.53
N ILE A 180 12.38 -4.69 26.34
CA ILE A 180 13.68 -4.93 26.98
C ILE A 180 13.72 -6.21 27.84
N LYS A 181 12.58 -6.66 28.38
CA LYS A 181 12.49 -7.94 29.11
C LYS A 181 12.88 -9.16 28.27
N HIS A 182 12.81 -9.05 26.93
CA HIS A 182 13.10 -10.12 25.98
C HIS A 182 14.53 -10.10 25.42
N LYS A 183 15.48 -9.46 26.09
CA LYS A 183 16.89 -9.36 25.66
C LYS A 183 17.60 -10.68 25.40
N ASN A 184 17.07 -11.79 25.90
CA ASN A 184 17.63 -13.14 25.74
C ASN A 184 17.10 -13.86 24.49
N VAL A 185 16.10 -13.34 23.80
CA VAL A 185 15.57 -13.89 22.53
C VAL A 185 16.67 -13.86 21.47
N LYS A 186 16.83 -14.97 20.76
CA LYS A 186 17.84 -15.12 19.69
C LYS A 186 17.22 -15.45 18.33
N THR A 187 16.12 -16.17 18.30
CA THR A 187 15.51 -16.72 17.10
C THR A 187 14.00 -16.44 17.06
N ALA A 188 13.39 -16.66 15.92
CA ALA A 188 11.92 -16.60 15.82
C ALA A 188 11.24 -17.65 16.71
N ALA A 189 11.84 -18.82 16.88
CA ALA A 189 11.28 -19.89 17.70
C ALA A 189 11.08 -19.47 19.17
N ASP A 190 11.94 -18.58 19.68
CA ASP A 190 11.84 -18.04 21.04
C ASP A 190 10.65 -17.07 21.21
N MET A 191 10.00 -16.69 20.11
CA MET A 191 8.90 -15.72 20.09
C MET A 191 7.52 -16.37 20.18
N LYS A 192 7.42 -17.69 20.34
CA LYS A 192 6.12 -18.35 20.54
C LYS A 192 5.40 -17.77 21.75
N GLY A 193 4.10 -17.52 21.59
CA GLY A 193 3.27 -16.88 22.63
C GLY A 193 3.37 -15.34 22.67
N PHE A 194 4.22 -14.71 21.86
CA PHE A 194 4.37 -13.25 21.86
C PHE A 194 3.13 -12.54 21.26
N ARG A 195 2.90 -11.36 21.79
CA ARG A 195 1.94 -10.39 21.26
C ARG A 195 2.70 -9.35 20.47
N PHE A 196 2.51 -9.34 19.16
CA PHE A 196 3.11 -8.35 18.26
C PHE A 196 2.08 -7.31 17.83
N CYS A 197 2.57 -6.15 17.42
CA CYS A 197 1.77 -5.24 16.60
C CYS A 197 2.50 -4.84 15.31
N VAL A 198 1.67 -4.50 14.32
CA VAL A 198 2.06 -4.00 13.00
C VAL A 198 1.23 -2.78 12.67
N PRO A 199 1.68 -1.88 11.77
CA PRO A 199 0.98 -0.61 11.52
C PRO A 199 -0.32 -0.77 10.74
N PHE A 200 -0.44 -1.82 9.93
CA PHE A 200 -1.61 -2.09 9.08
C PHE A 200 -1.55 -3.50 8.50
N ASP A 201 -2.72 -4.09 8.19
CA ASP A 201 -2.79 -5.44 7.62
C ASP A 201 -2.09 -5.52 6.26
N PHE A 202 -2.34 -4.56 5.36
CA PHE A 202 -1.71 -4.48 4.05
C PHE A 202 -0.42 -3.66 4.11
N SER A 203 0.59 -4.21 4.80
CA SER A 203 1.88 -3.56 5.01
C SER A 203 3.05 -4.51 4.80
N MET A 204 4.18 -3.98 4.35
CA MET A 204 5.43 -4.74 4.34
C MET A 204 5.82 -5.21 5.74
N HIS A 205 5.50 -4.40 6.77
CA HIS A 205 5.72 -4.75 8.18
C HIS A 205 5.02 -6.06 8.55
N ASN A 206 3.74 -6.19 8.21
CA ASN A 206 2.97 -7.41 8.48
C ASN A 206 3.52 -8.60 7.67
N TYR A 207 3.78 -8.40 6.38
CA TYR A 207 4.27 -9.50 5.52
C TYR A 207 5.67 -9.95 5.89
N LEU A 208 6.59 -9.04 6.23
CA LEU A 208 7.94 -9.40 6.65
C LEU A 208 7.97 -10.03 8.04
N LEU A 209 7.14 -9.57 8.99
CA LEU A 209 7.02 -10.22 10.30
C LEU A 209 6.51 -11.65 10.15
N ARG A 210 5.42 -11.85 9.40
CA ARG A 210 4.87 -13.17 9.12
C ARG A 210 5.85 -14.07 8.40
N TYR A 211 6.58 -13.51 7.43
CA TYR A 211 7.62 -14.24 6.71
C TYR A 211 8.73 -14.69 7.66
N TYR A 212 9.28 -13.79 8.47
CA TYR A 212 10.34 -14.08 9.43
C TYR A 212 9.94 -15.16 10.45
N LEU A 213 8.74 -15.03 11.02
CA LEU A 213 8.22 -16.00 11.98
C LEU A 213 8.03 -17.37 11.33
N ALA A 214 7.41 -17.44 10.16
CA ALA A 214 7.12 -18.67 9.44
C ALA A 214 8.40 -19.40 9.02
N GLU A 215 9.42 -18.69 8.53
CA GLU A 215 10.71 -19.28 8.18
C GLU A 215 11.46 -19.81 9.42
N GLY A 216 11.19 -19.27 10.60
CA GLY A 216 11.67 -19.78 11.87
C GLY A 216 10.79 -20.83 12.52
N GLY A 217 9.80 -21.39 11.80
CA GLY A 217 8.92 -22.45 12.28
C GLY A 217 7.84 -21.98 13.27
N VAL A 218 7.54 -20.68 13.31
CA VAL A 218 6.50 -20.09 14.15
C VAL A 218 5.32 -19.70 13.27
N HIS A 219 4.15 -20.29 13.51
CA HIS A 219 2.95 -20.00 12.73
C HIS A 219 2.35 -18.66 13.16
N PRO A 220 2.27 -17.63 12.26
CA PRO A 220 1.85 -16.28 12.63
C PRO A 220 0.42 -16.17 13.17
N ASP A 221 -0.46 -17.12 12.80
CA ASP A 221 -1.88 -17.09 13.22
C ASP A 221 -2.18 -18.03 14.39
N LYS A 222 -1.23 -18.92 14.77
CA LYS A 222 -1.41 -19.91 15.85
C LYS A 222 -0.51 -19.67 17.04
N ASP A 223 0.77 -19.41 16.75
CA ASP A 223 1.82 -19.43 17.77
C ASP A 223 2.09 -18.05 18.37
N VAL A 224 1.57 -16.97 17.76
CA VAL A 224 1.67 -15.59 18.23
C VAL A 224 0.36 -14.83 18.01
N GLN A 225 0.25 -13.63 18.58
CA GLN A 225 -0.85 -12.71 18.32
C GLN A 225 -0.31 -11.50 17.59
N ILE A 226 -0.83 -11.19 16.40
CA ILE A 226 -0.48 -9.99 15.64
C ILE A 226 -1.70 -9.06 15.59
N ARG A 227 -1.52 -7.79 16.03
CA ARG A 227 -2.59 -6.77 16.05
C ARG A 227 -2.15 -5.54 15.28
N VAL A 228 -3.11 -4.85 14.69
CA VAL A 228 -2.88 -3.54 14.07
C VAL A 228 -2.89 -2.47 15.17
N VAL A 229 -1.82 -1.67 15.23
CA VAL A 229 -1.70 -0.52 16.13
C VAL A 229 -1.08 0.63 15.33
N PRO A 230 -1.63 1.85 15.38
CA PRO A 230 -1.01 3.00 14.74
C PRO A 230 0.43 3.24 15.25
N PRO A 231 1.39 3.56 14.38
CA PRO A 231 2.79 3.71 14.78
C PRO A 231 3.04 4.65 15.97
N PRO A 232 2.36 5.81 16.09
CA PRO A 232 2.55 6.69 17.26
C PRO A 232 2.21 6.05 18.61
N GLU A 233 1.37 5.01 18.63
CA GLU A 233 0.93 4.32 19.85
C GLU A 233 1.81 3.11 20.21
N MET A 234 2.65 2.64 19.28
CA MET A 234 3.40 1.38 19.44
C MET A 234 4.39 1.44 20.59
N VAL A 235 5.13 2.55 20.75
CA VAL A 235 6.14 2.70 21.82
C VAL A 235 5.48 2.68 23.20
N ALA A 236 4.33 3.36 23.35
CA ALA A 236 3.59 3.37 24.60
C ALA A 236 3.06 1.96 24.96
N ASN A 237 2.53 1.23 23.96
CA ASN A 237 2.08 -0.16 24.14
C ASN A 237 3.23 -1.10 24.50
N LEU A 238 4.41 -0.92 23.89
CA LEU A 238 5.61 -1.69 24.24
C LEU A 238 6.03 -1.40 25.69
N LYS A 239 6.15 -0.13 26.05
CA LYS A 239 6.57 0.34 27.37
C LYS A 239 5.62 -0.13 28.49
N ALA A 240 4.32 -0.16 28.21
CA ALA A 240 3.30 -0.67 29.14
C ALA A 240 3.27 -2.20 29.24
N GLY A 241 4.03 -2.92 28.39
CA GLY A 241 4.01 -4.39 28.33
C GLY A 241 2.76 -4.98 27.71
N ASN A 242 1.93 -4.17 27.02
CA ASN A 242 0.73 -4.64 26.31
C ASN A 242 1.10 -5.50 25.10
N VAL A 243 2.28 -5.27 24.52
CA VAL A 243 2.87 -6.08 23.45
C VAL A 243 4.30 -6.48 23.84
N ASP A 244 4.76 -7.59 23.30
CA ASP A 244 6.10 -8.12 23.53
C ASP A 244 7.11 -7.59 22.51
N GLY A 245 6.60 -7.15 21.36
CA GLY A 245 7.37 -6.51 20.30
C GLY A 245 6.48 -6.03 19.16
N TYR A 246 7.13 -5.47 18.16
CA TYR A 246 6.48 -5.06 16.92
C TYR A 246 7.44 -5.10 15.74
N LEU A 247 6.91 -5.19 14.51
CA LEU A 247 7.62 -4.76 13.33
C LEU A 247 7.01 -3.43 12.89
N ALA A 248 7.76 -2.36 13.03
CA ALA A 248 7.29 -1.00 12.86
C ALA A 248 8.18 -0.18 11.92
N PRO A 249 7.64 0.89 11.32
CA PRO A 249 8.47 1.88 10.63
C PRO A 249 9.29 2.70 11.64
N ASP A 250 10.45 3.17 11.20
CA ASP A 250 11.16 4.20 11.94
C ASP A 250 10.37 5.55 11.83
N PRO A 251 10.43 6.40 12.88
CA PRO A 251 11.42 6.40 13.94
C PRO A 251 11.02 5.62 15.20
N PHE A 252 9.92 4.89 15.22
CA PHE A 252 9.37 4.29 16.44
C PHE A 252 10.23 3.15 16.98
N ASN A 253 11.04 2.50 16.15
CA ASN A 253 12.04 1.54 16.60
C ASN A 253 13.13 2.25 17.43
N GLN A 254 13.70 3.33 16.88
CA GLN A 254 14.73 4.11 17.57
C GLN A 254 14.15 4.88 18.76
N ARG A 255 12.88 5.30 18.68
CA ARG A 255 12.18 5.94 19.79
C ARG A 255 12.03 5.00 20.99
N ALA A 256 11.74 3.73 20.79
CA ALA A 256 11.66 2.74 21.86
C ALA A 256 13.02 2.55 22.57
N VAL A 257 14.12 2.57 21.81
CA VAL A 257 15.48 2.56 22.37
C VAL A 257 15.75 3.84 23.16
N TYR A 258 15.45 5.00 22.60
CA TYR A 258 15.62 6.30 23.26
C TYR A 258 14.86 6.39 24.59
N GLU A 259 13.67 5.77 24.68
CA GLU A 259 12.84 5.72 25.89
C GLU A 259 13.15 4.53 26.81
N ASN A 260 14.19 3.75 26.52
CA ASN A 260 14.54 2.53 27.27
C ASN A 260 13.39 1.52 27.38
N ALA A 261 12.45 1.52 26.44
CA ALA A 261 11.30 0.61 26.38
C ALA A 261 11.63 -0.72 25.70
N GLY A 262 12.59 -0.72 24.76
CA GLY A 262 12.93 -1.87 23.97
C GLY A 262 14.29 -1.78 23.31
N PHE A 263 14.59 -2.78 22.51
CA PHE A 263 15.82 -2.86 21.72
C PHE A 263 15.52 -3.30 20.28
N ILE A 264 16.38 -2.92 19.36
CA ILE A 264 16.28 -3.34 17.95
C ILE A 264 16.81 -4.77 17.85
N PHE A 265 15.90 -5.71 17.67
CA PHE A 265 16.24 -7.13 17.55
C PHE A 265 16.79 -7.45 16.15
N LYS A 266 16.11 -6.96 15.10
CA LYS A 266 16.48 -7.22 13.71
C LYS A 266 15.99 -6.11 12.80
N LEU A 267 16.87 -5.55 11.98
CA LEU A 267 16.46 -4.64 10.92
C LEU A 267 15.75 -5.43 9.81
N SER A 268 14.74 -4.85 9.20
CA SER A 268 13.99 -5.50 8.12
C SER A 268 14.84 -5.81 6.89
N LYS A 269 15.90 -5.02 6.64
CA LYS A 269 16.88 -5.33 5.59
C LYS A 269 17.60 -6.67 5.80
N GLU A 270 17.69 -7.17 7.02
CA GLU A 270 18.25 -8.50 7.30
C GLU A 270 17.27 -9.64 6.95
N ILE A 271 15.99 -9.31 6.71
CA ILE A 271 14.98 -10.23 6.19
C ILE A 271 14.99 -10.15 4.66
N TRP A 272 14.87 -8.94 4.12
CA TRP A 272 14.95 -8.65 2.69
C TRP A 272 15.62 -7.30 2.47
N ASP A 273 16.89 -7.32 2.04
CA ASP A 273 17.61 -6.08 1.74
C ASP A 273 17.01 -5.37 0.52
N ARG A 274 16.89 -4.05 0.62
CA ARG A 274 16.27 -3.18 -0.38
C ARG A 274 14.77 -3.45 -0.62
N HIS A 275 14.07 -4.06 0.34
CA HIS A 275 12.61 -4.22 0.23
C HIS A 275 11.90 -2.86 0.16
N PRO A 276 10.81 -2.73 -0.62
CA PRO A 276 10.02 -1.50 -0.63
C PRO A 276 9.30 -1.36 0.71
N CYS A 277 9.15 -0.13 1.19
CA CYS A 277 8.37 0.12 2.42
C CYS A 277 7.15 0.98 2.13
N CYS A 278 7.39 2.23 1.74
CA CYS A 278 6.34 3.20 1.48
C CYS A 278 6.43 3.78 0.08
N ALA A 279 5.34 4.38 -0.34
CA ALA A 279 5.12 4.81 -1.71
C ALA A 279 4.37 6.13 -1.79
N PHE A 280 4.74 6.93 -2.77
CA PHE A 280 3.93 8.00 -3.31
C PHE A 280 2.81 7.42 -4.15
N THR A 281 1.57 7.83 -3.89
CA THR A 281 0.39 7.30 -4.59
C THR A 281 -0.59 8.40 -4.97
N VAL A 282 -1.26 8.18 -6.11
CA VAL A 282 -2.37 9.00 -6.58
C VAL A 282 -3.48 8.10 -7.11
N SER A 283 -4.74 8.58 -7.06
CA SER A 283 -5.80 7.87 -7.77
C SER A 283 -5.61 8.04 -9.28
N GLN A 284 -6.01 7.04 -10.05
CA GLN A 284 -6.02 7.14 -11.51
C GLN A 284 -6.86 8.33 -11.99
N GLU A 285 -7.98 8.58 -11.29
CA GLU A 285 -8.86 9.72 -11.55
C GLU A 285 -8.10 11.06 -11.47
N PHE A 286 -7.33 11.27 -10.40
CA PHE A 286 -6.51 12.49 -10.24
C PHE A 286 -5.48 12.62 -11.36
N ALA A 287 -4.75 11.56 -11.63
CA ALA A 287 -3.72 11.55 -12.66
C ALA A 287 -4.28 11.82 -14.06
N THR A 288 -5.48 11.30 -14.35
CA THR A 288 -6.16 11.51 -15.64
C THR A 288 -6.76 12.93 -15.76
N LYS A 289 -7.30 13.44 -14.66
CA LYS A 289 -7.98 14.76 -14.65
C LYS A 289 -6.99 15.92 -14.66
N TYR A 290 -5.83 15.74 -14.03
CA TYR A 290 -4.82 16.79 -13.85
C TYR A 290 -3.43 16.28 -14.29
N PRO A 291 -3.22 15.96 -15.59
CA PRO A 291 -2.00 15.30 -16.07
C PRO A 291 -0.73 16.14 -15.87
N ASN A 292 -0.76 17.47 -16.11
CA ASN A 292 0.41 18.30 -15.90
C ASN A 292 0.70 18.52 -14.40
N THR A 293 -0.33 18.59 -13.57
CA THR A 293 -0.19 18.63 -12.11
C THR A 293 0.44 17.34 -11.60
N PHE A 294 -0.05 16.18 -12.06
CA PHE A 294 0.52 14.89 -11.70
C PHE A 294 1.98 14.78 -12.15
N HIS A 295 2.30 15.19 -13.38
CA HIS A 295 3.68 15.20 -13.88
C HIS A 295 4.59 16.08 -13.02
N ALA A 296 4.17 17.31 -12.69
CA ALA A 296 4.93 18.21 -11.83
C ALA A 296 5.14 17.63 -10.41
N LEU A 297 4.08 17.05 -9.84
CA LEU A 297 4.14 16.42 -8.53
C LEU A 297 5.06 15.17 -8.53
N PHE A 298 4.98 14.35 -9.57
CA PHE A 298 5.85 13.18 -9.72
C PHE A 298 7.33 13.57 -9.82
N ARG A 299 7.65 14.62 -10.60
CA ARG A 299 9.01 15.19 -10.67
C ARG A 299 9.48 15.66 -9.29
N ALA A 300 8.64 16.36 -8.54
CA ALA A 300 8.98 16.83 -7.20
C ALA A 300 9.32 15.68 -6.25
N ILE A 301 8.57 14.58 -6.30
CA ILE A 301 8.80 13.41 -5.43
C ILE A 301 10.06 12.64 -5.85
N VAL A 302 10.26 12.38 -7.15
CA VAL A 302 11.46 11.69 -7.64
C VAL A 302 12.72 12.49 -7.30
N ASP A 303 12.71 13.80 -7.52
CA ASP A 303 13.82 14.70 -7.19
C ASP A 303 14.10 14.73 -5.68
N ALA A 304 13.07 14.85 -4.85
CA ALA A 304 13.18 14.76 -3.39
C ALA A 304 13.70 13.41 -2.92
N THR A 305 13.27 12.31 -3.54
CA THR A 305 13.74 10.95 -3.19
C THR A 305 15.22 10.79 -3.51
N HIS A 306 15.66 11.25 -4.69
CA HIS A 306 17.09 11.25 -5.06
C HIS A 306 17.91 12.16 -4.14
N TYR A 307 17.40 13.34 -3.77
CA TYR A 307 18.08 14.18 -2.78
C TYR A 307 18.25 13.47 -1.44
N ALA A 308 17.22 12.76 -0.99
CA ALA A 308 17.26 11.98 0.25
C ALA A 308 18.17 10.74 0.15
N SER A 309 18.47 10.24 -1.04
CA SER A 309 19.39 9.09 -1.23
C SER A 309 20.84 9.44 -0.90
N ASP A 310 21.25 10.70 -1.02
CA ASP A 310 22.59 11.14 -0.68
C ASP A 310 22.77 11.21 0.86
N PRO A 311 23.72 10.45 1.42
CA PRO A 311 23.99 10.49 2.85
C PRO A 311 24.41 11.87 3.39
N ALA A 312 24.95 12.74 2.53
CA ALA A 312 25.37 14.09 2.90
C ALA A 312 24.18 14.96 3.39
N HIS A 313 22.99 14.74 2.85
CA HIS A 313 21.79 15.50 3.18
C HIS A 313 21.02 14.98 4.41
N ARG A 314 21.36 13.79 4.91
CA ARG A 314 20.54 13.09 5.93
C ARG A 314 20.36 13.86 7.23
N LYS A 315 21.35 14.66 7.69
CA LYS A 315 21.23 15.47 8.88
C LYS A 315 20.37 16.71 8.68
N GLU A 316 20.51 17.38 7.54
CA GLU A 316 19.63 18.50 7.14
C GLU A 316 18.19 18.02 7.05
N ILE A 317 17.96 16.90 6.40
CA ILE A 317 16.63 16.29 6.29
C ILE A 317 16.07 15.97 7.68
N ALA A 318 16.87 15.36 8.59
CA ALA A 318 16.44 15.08 9.95
C ALA A 318 15.93 16.33 10.67
N ALA A 319 16.65 17.44 10.55
CA ALA A 319 16.24 18.73 11.12
C ALA A 319 14.96 19.26 10.47
N ALA A 320 14.84 19.17 9.13
CA ALA A 320 13.70 19.69 8.38
C ALA A 320 12.38 18.97 8.69
N ILE A 321 12.43 17.64 8.94
CA ILE A 321 11.23 16.83 9.18
C ILE A 321 10.91 16.62 10.68
N ALA A 322 11.77 17.07 11.59
CA ALA A 322 11.59 16.91 13.04
C ALA A 322 10.42 17.71 13.65
N PRO A 323 10.05 18.91 13.16
CA PRO A 323 9.03 19.76 13.79
C PRO A 323 7.68 19.06 14.05
N THR A 324 6.88 19.67 14.94
CA THR A 324 5.60 19.11 15.41
C THR A 324 4.54 18.98 14.32
N ASN A 325 4.59 19.82 13.29
CA ASN A 325 3.70 19.72 12.12
C ASN A 325 4.08 18.57 11.18
N TYR A 326 5.28 18.01 11.32
CA TYR A 326 5.77 16.87 10.53
C TYR A 326 5.85 15.61 11.40
N LEU A 327 7.05 15.15 11.78
CA LEU A 327 7.22 13.90 12.53
C LEU A 327 7.01 14.05 14.04
N ASN A 328 7.21 15.25 14.60
CA ASN A 328 7.17 15.50 16.04
C ASN A 328 8.10 14.54 16.82
N GLN A 329 9.37 14.50 16.42
CA GLN A 329 10.38 13.62 17.01
C GLN A 329 11.64 14.40 17.37
N PRO A 330 12.40 13.95 18.40
CA PRO A 330 13.72 14.49 18.66
C PRO A 330 14.64 14.34 17.43
N VAL A 331 15.33 15.40 17.05
CA VAL A 331 16.28 15.38 15.91
C VAL A 331 17.28 14.26 16.04
N THR A 332 17.80 14.01 17.26
CA THR A 332 18.78 12.94 17.54
C THR A 332 18.24 11.53 17.22
N VAL A 333 16.93 11.29 17.41
CA VAL A 333 16.29 10.03 17.03
C VAL A 333 16.25 9.89 15.50
N LEU A 334 15.88 10.98 14.80
CA LEU A 334 15.83 10.99 13.35
C LEU A 334 17.22 10.87 12.71
N GLU A 335 18.23 11.54 13.27
CA GLU A 335 19.61 11.42 12.80
C GLU A 335 20.12 9.98 12.92
N GLN A 336 19.87 9.30 14.07
CA GLN A 336 20.27 7.91 14.23
C GLN A 336 19.63 6.99 13.16
N VAL A 337 18.38 7.23 12.81
CA VAL A 337 17.68 6.48 11.76
C VAL A 337 18.28 6.80 10.39
N LEU A 338 18.31 8.08 10.03
CA LEU A 338 18.63 8.51 8.66
C LEU A 338 20.13 8.33 8.33
N THR A 339 21.03 8.49 9.29
CA THR A 339 22.47 8.26 9.09
C THR A 339 22.89 6.80 9.28
N GLY A 340 22.01 5.98 9.87
CA GLY A 340 22.30 4.59 10.18
C GLY A 340 23.35 4.38 11.28
N THR A 341 23.71 5.42 12.04
CA THR A 341 24.56 5.29 13.24
C THR A 341 23.67 5.39 14.46
N TYR A 342 23.41 4.28 15.14
CA TYR A 342 22.36 4.19 16.15
C TYR A 342 22.70 3.31 17.32
N ALA A 343 22.12 3.62 18.50
CA ALA A 343 22.12 2.73 19.64
C ALA A 343 21.14 1.58 19.43
N ASP A 344 21.55 0.35 19.72
CA ASP A 344 20.71 -0.85 19.55
C ASP A 344 19.74 -1.10 20.73
N GLY A 345 19.93 -0.45 21.86
CA GLY A 345 19.17 -0.66 23.09
C GLY A 345 19.74 -1.74 24.02
N LEU A 346 20.85 -2.36 23.62
CA LEU A 346 21.57 -3.39 24.40
C LEU A 346 23.02 -2.95 24.79
N GLY A 347 23.31 -1.68 24.61
CA GLY A 347 24.60 -1.08 25.01
C GLY A 347 25.59 -0.95 23.84
N SER A 348 25.23 -1.28 22.62
CA SER A 348 26.11 -1.14 21.45
C SER A 348 25.66 -0.01 20.52
N ILE A 349 26.64 0.65 19.90
CA ILE A 349 26.40 1.54 18.76
C ILE A 349 26.63 0.76 17.47
N LYS A 350 25.63 0.74 16.63
CA LYS A 350 25.67 0.09 15.31
C LYS A 350 25.90 1.14 14.22
N LYS A 351 26.53 0.69 13.12
CA LYS A 351 26.69 1.49 11.89
C LYS A 351 26.11 0.70 10.73
N GLU A 352 24.99 1.13 10.22
CA GLU A 352 24.27 0.55 9.09
C GLU A 352 23.70 1.68 8.24
N PRO A 353 24.51 2.27 7.33
CA PRO A 353 24.09 3.42 6.52
C PRO A 353 22.83 3.16 5.68
N SER A 354 22.61 1.91 5.28
CA SER A 354 21.43 1.48 4.52
C SER A 354 20.28 0.97 5.43
N ARG A 355 20.29 1.31 6.73
CA ARG A 355 19.17 1.03 7.64
C ARG A 355 17.85 1.51 7.06
N ILE A 356 17.84 2.71 6.51
CA ILE A 356 16.82 3.26 5.63
C ILE A 356 17.53 3.87 4.41
N ASP A 357 16.96 3.69 3.23
CA ASP A 357 17.47 4.31 2.02
C ASP A 357 16.33 4.76 1.12
N PHE A 358 16.62 5.52 0.06
CA PHE A 358 15.65 6.17 -0.78
C PHE A 358 15.96 5.87 -2.24
N ASP A 359 15.08 5.11 -2.86
CA ASP A 359 15.17 4.71 -4.27
C ASP A 359 13.76 4.79 -4.85
N PRO A 360 13.48 5.71 -5.81
CA PRO A 360 12.13 5.93 -6.28
C PRO A 360 11.61 4.83 -7.21
N TYR A 361 12.45 3.92 -7.69
CA TYR A 361 12.04 2.99 -8.74
C TYR A 361 11.10 1.88 -8.24
N PRO A 362 9.85 1.81 -8.75
CA PRO A 362 8.85 0.85 -8.32
C PRO A 362 8.96 -0.45 -9.12
N TRP A 363 9.89 -1.34 -8.77
CA TRP A 363 10.07 -2.62 -9.42
C TRP A 363 8.78 -3.44 -9.45
N HIS A 364 8.34 -3.89 -10.63
CA HIS A 364 7.19 -4.81 -10.75
C HIS A 364 7.41 -6.11 -9.96
N SER A 365 8.66 -6.58 -9.86
CA SER A 365 8.99 -7.75 -9.04
C SER A 365 8.68 -7.57 -7.55
N MET A 366 8.76 -6.34 -7.01
CA MET A 366 8.33 -6.04 -5.65
C MET A 366 6.82 -6.19 -5.49
N ALA A 367 6.04 -5.67 -6.45
CA ALA A 367 4.58 -5.84 -6.46
C ALA A 367 4.20 -7.32 -6.56
N ILE A 368 4.85 -8.07 -7.44
CA ILE A 368 4.60 -9.50 -7.61
C ILE A 368 4.88 -10.26 -6.31
N TRP A 369 6.00 -9.97 -5.61
CA TRP A 369 6.27 -10.57 -4.31
C TRP A 369 5.19 -10.23 -3.27
N ILE A 370 4.77 -8.98 -3.19
CA ILE A 370 3.70 -8.54 -2.28
C ILE A 370 2.40 -9.32 -2.54
N LEU A 371 2.00 -9.45 -3.81
CA LEU A 371 0.83 -10.22 -4.20
C LEU A 371 0.95 -11.71 -3.81
N THR A 372 2.15 -12.31 -3.89
CA THR A 372 2.38 -13.68 -3.40
C THR A 372 2.17 -13.80 -1.91
N GLN A 373 2.59 -12.79 -1.12
CA GLN A 373 2.36 -12.80 0.33
C GLN A 373 0.89 -12.52 0.66
N MET A 374 0.21 -11.62 -0.07
CA MET A 374 -1.23 -11.43 0.08
C MET A 374 -1.99 -12.74 -0.18
N LYS A 375 -1.56 -13.52 -1.15
CA LYS A 375 -2.13 -14.85 -1.42
C LYS A 375 -1.78 -15.87 -0.33
N ARG A 376 -0.50 -15.96 0.04
CA ARG A 376 -0.01 -16.87 1.09
C ARG A 376 -0.78 -16.68 2.41
N TRP A 377 -1.12 -15.45 2.76
CA TRP A 377 -1.79 -15.10 4.02
C TRP A 377 -3.31 -14.93 3.88
N GLY A 378 -3.91 -15.38 2.77
CA GLY A 378 -5.36 -15.42 2.58
C GLY A 378 -6.03 -14.07 2.32
N HIS A 379 -5.27 -13.00 2.11
CA HIS A 379 -5.81 -11.67 1.75
C HIS A 379 -6.30 -11.65 0.29
N LEU A 380 -5.69 -12.42 -0.60
CA LEU A 380 -6.14 -12.64 -1.96
C LEU A 380 -6.61 -14.08 -2.13
N LYS A 381 -7.78 -14.26 -2.75
CA LYS A 381 -8.38 -15.57 -3.06
C LYS A 381 -8.48 -15.74 -4.58
N GLY A 382 -8.48 -16.99 -5.03
CA GLY A 382 -8.59 -17.33 -6.46
C GLY A 382 -7.31 -17.09 -7.26
N GLU A 383 -7.45 -17.01 -8.58
CA GLU A 383 -6.33 -16.76 -9.50
C GLU A 383 -5.95 -15.29 -9.51
N VAL A 384 -4.64 -15.01 -9.64
CA VAL A 384 -4.08 -13.65 -9.66
C VAL A 384 -3.20 -13.51 -10.90
N ASN A 385 -3.52 -12.53 -11.75
CA ASN A 385 -2.60 -12.13 -12.82
C ASN A 385 -1.55 -11.16 -12.24
N TYR A 386 -0.53 -11.73 -11.61
CA TYR A 386 0.51 -10.98 -10.89
C TYR A 386 1.17 -9.91 -11.75
N LYS A 387 1.53 -10.27 -12.99
CA LYS A 387 2.20 -9.36 -13.93
C LYS A 387 1.31 -8.18 -14.29
N SER A 388 0.08 -8.45 -14.71
CA SER A 388 -0.87 -7.41 -15.11
C SER A 388 -1.18 -6.44 -13.97
N VAL A 389 -1.41 -6.95 -12.76
CA VAL A 389 -1.67 -6.10 -11.58
C VAL A 389 -0.45 -5.25 -11.24
N ALA A 390 0.76 -5.82 -11.27
CA ALA A 390 1.98 -5.07 -11.02
C ALA A 390 2.18 -3.93 -12.03
N GLU A 391 2.02 -4.20 -13.32
CA GLU A 391 2.19 -3.22 -14.41
C GLU A 391 1.14 -2.08 -14.36
N GLN A 392 -0.07 -2.39 -13.91
CA GLN A 392 -1.14 -1.40 -13.81
C GLN A 392 -0.95 -0.44 -12.63
N VAL A 393 -0.49 -0.94 -11.51
CA VAL A 393 -0.38 -0.17 -10.27
C VAL A 393 1.00 0.47 -10.12
N TYR A 394 2.08 -0.28 -10.32
CA TYR A 394 3.46 0.18 -10.17
C TYR A 394 3.96 0.78 -11.50
N ARG A 395 4.18 2.10 -11.51
CA ARG A 395 4.44 2.87 -12.72
C ARG A 395 5.93 2.96 -13.07
N ALA A 396 6.61 1.80 -13.18
CA ALA A 396 8.05 1.72 -13.39
C ALA A 396 8.55 2.48 -14.63
N ALA A 397 7.88 2.31 -15.77
CA ALA A 397 8.25 3.01 -17.01
C ALA A 397 8.09 4.54 -16.92
N ASP A 398 7.04 5.01 -16.19
CA ASP A 398 6.85 6.44 -15.96
C ASP A 398 7.92 6.99 -15.00
N CYS A 399 8.32 6.21 -13.99
CA CYS A 399 9.39 6.60 -13.07
C CYS A 399 10.72 6.79 -13.82
N ASP A 400 11.08 5.85 -14.70
CA ASP A 400 12.30 5.99 -15.55
C ASP A 400 12.22 7.17 -16.50
N ARG A 401 11.04 7.46 -17.05
CA ARG A 401 10.85 8.65 -17.89
C ARG A 401 11.11 9.93 -17.09
N ILE A 402 10.56 10.05 -15.90
CA ILE A 402 10.79 11.19 -15.00
C ILE A 402 12.25 11.26 -14.55
N ALA A 403 12.87 10.13 -14.18
CA ALA A 403 14.29 10.08 -13.84
C ALA A 403 15.17 10.60 -14.98
N LYS A 404 14.89 10.16 -16.21
CA LYS A 404 15.59 10.64 -17.41
C LYS A 404 15.41 12.14 -17.65
N GLU A 405 14.20 12.67 -17.49
CA GLU A 405 13.90 14.11 -17.61
C GLU A 405 14.70 14.93 -16.59
N LEU A 406 14.95 14.39 -15.41
CA LEU A 406 15.68 15.02 -14.32
C LEU A 406 17.20 14.77 -14.38
N GLY A 407 17.66 13.94 -15.33
CA GLY A 407 19.09 13.60 -15.48
C GLY A 407 19.57 12.54 -14.49
N TYR A 408 18.67 11.78 -13.88
CA TYR A 408 18.98 10.66 -12.98
C TYR A 408 19.17 9.34 -13.74
N PRO A 409 19.83 8.35 -13.13
CA PRO A 409 19.96 7.01 -13.72
C PRO A 409 18.59 6.35 -13.97
N THR A 410 18.53 5.55 -15.03
CA THR A 410 17.35 4.78 -15.43
C THR A 410 17.64 3.29 -15.43
N HIS A 411 16.58 2.48 -15.44
CA HIS A 411 16.65 1.04 -15.42
C HIS A 411 16.33 0.45 -16.80
N GLN A 412 16.92 -0.72 -17.11
CA GLN A 412 16.65 -1.42 -18.37
C GLN A 412 15.57 -2.50 -18.23
N ALA A 413 15.20 -2.82 -17.00
CA ALA A 413 14.21 -3.86 -16.69
C ALA A 413 13.24 -3.38 -15.62
N THR A 414 12.04 -3.90 -15.65
CA THR A 414 11.01 -3.63 -14.61
C THR A 414 10.94 -4.71 -13.54
N THR A 415 11.63 -5.83 -13.73
CA THR A 415 11.69 -6.95 -12.80
C THR A 415 13.13 -7.39 -12.56
N MET A 416 13.37 -7.87 -11.36
CA MET A 416 14.63 -8.53 -10.98
C MET A 416 14.33 -9.66 -9.99
N LYS A 417 15.24 -10.59 -9.82
CA LYS A 417 15.19 -11.58 -8.75
C LYS A 417 15.55 -10.94 -7.42
N HIS A 418 14.93 -11.42 -6.36
CA HIS A 418 15.20 -10.98 -4.99
C HIS A 418 15.62 -12.17 -4.12
N VAL A 419 16.40 -11.90 -3.08
CA VAL A 419 16.76 -12.90 -2.08
C VAL A 419 16.16 -12.49 -0.73
N ILE A 420 15.26 -13.30 -0.20
CA ILE A 420 14.56 -13.04 1.05
C ILE A 420 14.90 -14.17 2.04
N MET A 421 15.62 -13.85 3.12
CA MET A 421 16.13 -14.83 4.09
C MET A 421 16.82 -16.03 3.42
N GLY A 422 17.65 -15.74 2.40
CA GLY A 422 18.39 -16.76 1.64
C GLY A 422 17.58 -17.52 0.58
N LYS A 423 16.28 -17.28 0.45
CA LYS A 423 15.44 -17.86 -0.61
C LYS A 423 15.35 -16.93 -1.79
N GLU A 424 15.68 -17.43 -2.98
CA GLU A 424 15.49 -16.69 -4.22
C GLU A 424 13.99 -16.59 -4.57
N PHE A 425 13.56 -15.40 -4.89
CA PHE A 425 12.27 -15.12 -5.49
C PHE A 425 12.47 -14.75 -6.96
N ASP A 426 11.91 -15.56 -7.84
CA ASP A 426 11.85 -15.30 -9.28
C ASP A 426 10.43 -14.82 -9.64
N PRO A 427 10.26 -13.56 -10.09
CA PRO A 427 8.95 -13.00 -10.41
C PRO A 427 8.29 -13.67 -11.62
N SER A 428 9.01 -14.49 -12.41
CA SER A 428 8.43 -15.23 -13.52
C SER A 428 7.61 -16.45 -13.07
N ASN A 429 7.79 -16.90 -11.81
CA ASN A 429 7.09 -18.09 -11.30
C ASN A 429 6.52 -17.88 -9.88
N PRO A 430 5.63 -16.88 -9.70
CA PRO A 430 5.10 -16.50 -8.38
C PRO A 430 4.26 -17.59 -7.71
N GLU A 431 3.51 -18.38 -8.48
CA GLU A 431 2.69 -19.46 -7.93
C GLU A 431 3.52 -20.61 -7.32
N ALA A 432 4.64 -20.97 -7.97
CA ALA A 432 5.55 -21.97 -7.41
C ALA A 432 6.18 -21.45 -6.11
N TYR A 433 6.51 -20.16 -6.06
CA TYR A 433 7.04 -19.54 -4.84
C TYR A 433 6.05 -19.65 -3.68
N VAL A 434 4.76 -19.32 -3.91
CA VAL A 434 3.71 -19.46 -2.89
C VAL A 434 3.59 -20.92 -2.42
N LYS A 435 3.53 -21.87 -3.35
CA LYS A 435 3.38 -23.30 -3.03
C LYS A 435 4.60 -23.88 -2.29
N GLY A 436 5.77 -23.26 -2.41
CA GLY A 436 7.01 -23.71 -1.78
C GLY A 436 7.09 -23.48 -0.27
N PHE A 437 6.12 -22.82 0.35
CA PHE A 437 6.13 -22.57 1.79
C PHE A 437 5.34 -23.65 2.56
N PRO A 438 5.87 -24.17 3.67
CA PRO A 438 5.13 -25.14 4.50
C PRO A 438 4.07 -24.48 5.40
N ILE A 439 4.20 -23.20 5.70
CA ILE A 439 3.30 -22.44 6.57
C ILE A 439 2.54 -21.38 5.75
N HIS A 440 1.22 -21.48 5.78
CA HIS A 440 0.28 -20.60 5.12
C HIS A 440 -0.79 -20.08 6.10
N SER A 441 -1.66 -19.18 5.65
CA SER A 441 -2.87 -18.81 6.39
C SER A 441 -3.70 -20.03 6.78
N MET A 442 -4.40 -19.93 7.88
CA MET A 442 -5.35 -20.96 8.37
C MET A 442 -6.73 -20.90 7.72
N ALA A 443 -6.94 -20.03 6.74
CA ALA A 443 -8.25 -19.79 6.10
C ALA A 443 -8.69 -20.95 5.19
#